data_bdeb0fc237679c1478e8085e651eecc3
#
_entry.id   bdeb0fc237679c1478e8085e651eecc3
#
_cell.length_a   1.000
_cell.length_b   1.000
_cell.length_c   1.000
_cell.angle_alpha   90.00
_cell.angle_beta   90.00
_cell.angle_gamma   90.00
#
_symmetry.space_group_name_H-M   'P 1'
#
loop_
_entity.id
_entity.type
_entity.pdbx_description
1 polymer ?
#
loop_
_entity_poly.entity_id
_entity_poly.type
_entity_poly.pdbx_seq_one_letter_code
_entity_poly.pdbx_strand_id
1 'polypeptide(L)'
;MEAASARAAARDRWSDMPSSSGRTPSQLQRFIQAACSPENYEPNLAVNLEIADLINSKKGTAPREAATAIVNYINHRNPNVALLALGLLDICVKNCGYPFHLQIGTKEFLNELVRRFPERPPMRPTRVQAKILEAIEEWRGTICETSRYKEDLGFIRDMHRLLSYKGYVFPEVRREDAAVLNPSDVSWKSPESCVSILNMLRRT
;
A
#
# COMPACT_ATOMS: atom_id res chain seq x y z
N MET A 1 13.43 20.99 30.67
CA MET A 1 12.25 21.66 30.06
C MET A 1 12.25 21.62 28.52
N GLU A 2 13.34 21.25 27.85
CA GLU A 2 13.43 21.21 26.36
C GLU A 2 12.71 20.03 25.68
N ALA A 3 12.59 18.88 26.34
CA ALA A 3 11.93 17.71 25.77
C ALA A 3 10.41 17.84 25.56
N ALA A 4 9.75 18.70 26.34
CA ALA A 4 8.30 18.96 26.21
C ALA A 4 8.01 19.87 25.02
N SER A 5 8.90 20.83 24.73
CA SER A 5 8.79 21.77 23.62
C SER A 5 8.97 21.07 22.26
N ALA A 6 9.90 20.09 22.17
CA ALA A 6 10.11 19.31 20.95
C ALA A 6 8.91 18.41 20.59
N ARG A 7 8.20 17.89 21.61
CA ARG A 7 6.97 17.09 21.41
C ARG A 7 5.78 17.94 20.97
N ALA A 8 5.68 19.17 21.44
CA ALA A 8 4.64 20.10 20.98
C ALA A 8 4.86 20.52 19.53
N ALA A 9 6.10 20.85 19.15
CA ALA A 9 6.45 21.21 17.77
C ALA A 9 6.27 20.05 16.75
N ALA A 10 6.34 18.79 17.22
CA ALA A 10 6.05 17.63 16.38
C ALA A 10 4.54 17.44 16.13
N ARG A 11 3.69 17.83 17.08
CA ARG A 11 2.22 17.80 16.91
C ARG A 11 1.72 18.85 15.93
N ASP A 12 2.27 20.07 15.98
CA ASP A 12 1.83 21.15 15.10
C ASP A 12 2.18 20.91 13.63
N ARG A 13 3.27 20.17 13.33
CA ARG A 13 3.63 19.81 11.95
C ARG A 13 2.74 18.76 11.29
N TRP A 14 1.98 18.01 12.08
CA TRP A 14 1.01 17.06 11.55
C TRP A 14 -0.24 17.74 10.99
N SER A 15 -0.56 18.93 11.51
CA SER A 15 -1.69 19.75 11.09
C SER A 15 -1.48 20.40 9.71
N ASP A 16 -0.22 20.50 9.24
CA ASP A 16 0.16 21.13 7.97
C ASP A 16 0.12 20.19 6.75
N MET A 17 -0.48 19.00 6.85
CA MET A 17 -0.83 18.27 5.64
C MET A 17 -1.90 19.07 4.88
N PRO A 18 -1.69 19.38 3.58
CA PRO A 18 -2.67 20.13 2.83
C PRO A 18 -3.98 19.36 2.84
N SER A 19 -4.90 19.78 3.69
CA SER A 19 -6.29 19.37 3.62
C SER A 19 -6.80 19.86 2.28
N SER A 20 -6.90 18.96 1.32
CA SER A 20 -7.54 19.22 0.04
C SER A 20 -8.92 19.79 0.33
N SER A 21 -9.05 21.09 0.08
CA SER A 21 -10.32 21.83 -0.02
C SER A 21 -11.38 21.49 1.03
N GLY A 22 -11.59 22.30 2.03
CA GLY A 22 -12.82 22.58 2.82
C GLY A 22 -13.89 21.48 3.05
N ARG A 23 -13.63 20.24 2.66
CA ARG A 23 -14.48 19.07 2.88
C ARG A 23 -14.00 18.32 4.12
N THR A 24 -14.91 18.02 5.02
CA THR A 24 -14.64 17.10 6.13
C THR A 24 -14.05 15.79 5.58
N PRO A 25 -12.95 15.26 6.17
CA PRO A 25 -12.34 14.03 5.70
C PRO A 25 -13.37 12.90 5.73
N SER A 26 -13.40 12.09 4.68
CA SER A 26 -14.30 10.94 4.59
C SER A 26 -14.01 9.94 5.72
N GLN A 27 -14.97 9.07 6.01
CA GLN A 27 -14.75 7.98 6.96
C GLN A 27 -13.49 7.17 6.59
N LEU A 28 -13.34 6.83 5.30
CA LEU A 28 -12.19 6.10 4.78
C LEU A 28 -10.86 6.83 5.05
N GLN A 29 -10.81 8.14 4.80
CA GLN A 29 -9.63 8.96 5.09
C GLN A 29 -9.26 8.96 6.57
N ARG A 30 -10.26 9.04 7.47
CA ARG A 30 -10.04 8.98 8.93
C ARG A 30 -9.46 7.65 9.37
N PHE A 31 -9.96 6.53 8.83
CA PHE A 31 -9.41 5.21 9.13
C PHE A 31 -7.98 5.03 8.61
N ILE A 32 -7.69 5.48 7.38
CA ILE A 32 -6.33 5.46 6.83
C ILE A 32 -5.38 6.32 7.68
N GLN A 33 -5.83 7.51 8.10
CA GLN A 33 -5.05 8.37 9.00
C GLN A 33 -4.75 7.69 10.33
N ALA A 34 -5.73 7.03 10.93
CA ALA A 34 -5.54 6.29 12.18
C ALA A 34 -4.58 5.11 12.01
N ALA A 35 -4.69 4.35 10.91
CA ALA A 35 -3.79 3.23 10.60
C ALA A 35 -2.34 3.68 10.40
N CYS A 36 -2.13 4.85 9.79
CA CYS A 36 -0.81 5.42 9.47
C CYS A 36 -0.32 6.43 10.52
N SER A 37 -0.94 6.49 11.71
CA SER A 37 -0.53 7.41 12.77
C SER A 37 0.92 7.14 13.20
N PRO A 38 1.74 8.20 13.40
CA PRO A 38 3.10 8.05 13.92
C PRO A 38 3.17 7.50 15.34
N GLU A 39 2.04 7.47 16.04
CA GLU A 39 1.92 6.90 17.39
C GLU A 39 1.85 5.36 17.37
N ASN A 40 1.54 4.78 16.21
CA ASN A 40 1.52 3.33 16.04
C ASN A 40 2.94 2.81 15.85
N TYR A 41 3.34 1.82 16.66
CA TYR A 41 4.61 1.13 16.51
C TYR A 41 4.54 0.00 15.49
N GLU A 42 3.37 -0.63 15.37
CA GLU A 42 3.11 -1.78 14.52
C GLU A 42 1.81 -1.60 13.73
N PRO A 43 1.68 -2.26 12.56
CA PRO A 43 0.44 -2.25 11.79
C PRO A 43 -0.72 -2.86 12.60
N ASN A 44 -1.83 -2.16 12.70
CA ASN A 44 -3.05 -2.70 13.28
C ASN A 44 -3.84 -3.46 12.21
N LEU A 45 -3.70 -4.80 12.23
CA LEU A 45 -4.33 -5.67 11.23
C LEU A 45 -5.86 -5.51 11.21
N ALA A 46 -6.50 -5.36 12.35
CA ALA A 46 -7.96 -5.21 12.43
C ALA A 46 -8.43 -3.93 11.70
N VAL A 47 -7.77 -2.80 11.96
CA VAL A 47 -8.07 -1.53 11.29
C VAL A 47 -7.76 -1.61 9.79
N ASN A 48 -6.66 -2.27 9.40
CA ASN A 48 -6.29 -2.43 8.00
C ASN A 48 -7.32 -3.27 7.23
N LEU A 49 -7.85 -4.33 7.83
CA LEU A 49 -8.91 -5.14 7.24
C LEU A 49 -10.23 -4.37 7.15
N GLU A 50 -10.59 -3.59 8.17
CA GLU A 50 -11.76 -2.72 8.13
C GLU A 50 -11.66 -1.68 7.00
N ILE A 51 -10.47 -1.14 6.73
CA ILE A 51 -10.22 -0.25 5.59
C ILE A 51 -10.47 -1.00 4.27
N ALA A 52 -9.97 -2.23 4.14
CA ALA A 52 -10.20 -3.04 2.94
C ALA A 52 -11.70 -3.33 2.73
N ASP A 53 -12.44 -3.64 3.79
CA ASP A 53 -13.89 -3.84 3.74
C ASP A 53 -14.63 -2.56 3.35
N LEU A 54 -14.21 -1.40 3.85
CA LEU A 54 -14.76 -0.10 3.46
C LEU A 54 -14.51 0.20 1.97
N ILE A 55 -13.33 -0.14 1.44
CA ILE A 55 -13.02 0.01 0.02
C ILE A 55 -13.93 -0.88 -0.83
N ASN A 56 -14.14 -2.13 -0.42
CA ASN A 56 -14.96 -3.10 -1.13
C ASN A 56 -16.46 -2.76 -1.07
N SER A 57 -16.94 -2.24 0.05
CA SER A 57 -18.35 -1.89 0.25
C SER A 57 -18.74 -0.59 -0.47
N LYS A 58 -17.85 0.40 -0.46
CA LYS A 58 -18.07 1.69 -1.13
C LYS A 58 -17.59 1.61 -2.57
N LYS A 59 -18.42 1.03 -3.45
CA LYS A 59 -18.13 1.01 -4.89
C LYS A 59 -17.93 2.42 -5.45
N GLY A 60 -17.24 2.55 -6.58
CA GLY A 60 -17.03 3.83 -7.27
C GLY A 60 -15.67 4.46 -6.97
N THR A 61 -15.61 5.58 -6.26
CA THR A 61 -14.37 6.35 -6.06
C THR A 61 -13.49 5.89 -4.90
N ALA A 62 -14.00 5.02 -4.02
CA ALA A 62 -13.28 4.58 -2.82
C ALA A 62 -11.92 3.91 -3.10
N PRO A 63 -11.76 3.02 -4.10
CA PRO A 63 -10.46 2.46 -4.44
C PRO A 63 -9.43 3.53 -4.81
N ARG A 64 -9.83 4.53 -5.60
CA ARG A 64 -8.95 5.64 -6.01
C ARG A 64 -8.61 6.53 -4.83
N GLU A 65 -9.59 6.89 -4.01
CA GLU A 65 -9.41 7.69 -2.81
C GLU A 65 -8.42 7.02 -1.84
N ALA A 66 -8.60 5.72 -1.59
CA ALA A 66 -7.72 4.93 -0.74
C ALA A 66 -6.30 4.87 -1.32
N ALA A 67 -6.13 4.51 -2.58
CA ALA A 67 -4.82 4.41 -3.22
C ALA A 67 -4.07 5.75 -3.15
N THR A 68 -4.74 6.86 -3.45
CA THR A 68 -4.16 8.20 -3.36
C THR A 68 -3.76 8.56 -1.92
N ALA A 69 -4.62 8.29 -0.94
CA ALA A 69 -4.31 8.58 0.45
C ALA A 69 -3.13 7.74 0.94
N ILE A 70 -3.11 6.43 0.66
CA ILE A 70 -2.05 5.52 1.09
C ILE A 70 -0.69 5.92 0.49
N VAL A 71 -0.62 6.24 -0.81
CA VAL A 71 0.65 6.63 -1.45
C VAL A 71 1.20 7.95 -0.89
N ASN A 72 0.33 8.86 -0.47
CA ASN A 72 0.75 10.09 0.22
C ASN A 72 1.41 9.79 1.58
N TYR A 73 0.88 8.82 2.35
CA TYR A 73 1.50 8.37 3.60
C TYR A 73 2.81 7.60 3.36
N ILE A 74 2.94 6.84 2.27
CA ILE A 74 4.21 6.19 1.87
C ILE A 74 5.28 7.26 1.61
N ASN A 75 4.90 8.42 1.09
CA ASN A 75 5.79 9.55 0.87
C ASN A 75 6.02 10.44 2.11
N HIS A 76 5.53 10.04 3.28
CA HIS A 76 5.73 10.79 4.52
C HIS A 76 7.21 10.82 4.93
N ARG A 77 7.64 11.90 5.61
CA ARG A 77 9.03 12.07 6.05
C ARG A 77 9.45 11.06 7.13
N ASN A 78 8.52 10.69 8.00
CA ASN A 78 8.75 9.68 9.02
C ASN A 78 8.72 8.29 8.38
N PRO A 79 9.84 7.52 8.40
CA PRO A 79 9.90 6.21 7.79
C PRO A 79 8.97 5.19 8.45
N ASN A 80 8.63 5.35 9.74
CA ASN A 80 7.67 4.46 10.41
C ASN A 80 6.28 4.61 9.80
N VAL A 81 5.82 5.85 9.58
CA VAL A 81 4.55 6.13 8.89
C VAL A 81 4.53 5.54 7.49
N ALA A 82 5.63 5.67 6.74
CA ALA A 82 5.74 5.08 5.41
C ALA A 82 5.67 3.55 5.43
N LEU A 83 6.28 2.90 6.42
CA LEU A 83 6.23 1.44 6.58
C LEU A 83 4.82 0.96 6.99
N LEU A 84 4.13 1.69 7.88
CA LEU A 84 2.74 1.41 8.23
C LEU A 84 1.82 1.50 7.00
N ALA A 85 2.01 2.56 6.19
CA ALA A 85 1.26 2.74 4.95
C ALA A 85 1.55 1.64 3.91
N LEU A 86 2.80 1.15 3.82
CA LEU A 86 3.14 0.02 2.96
C LEU A 86 2.50 -1.28 3.46
N GLY A 87 2.44 -1.51 4.77
CA GLY A 87 1.71 -2.64 5.35
C GLY A 87 0.20 -2.57 5.05
N LEU A 88 -0.39 -1.38 5.16
CA LEU A 88 -1.79 -1.16 4.77
C LEU A 88 -2.00 -1.41 3.27
N LEU A 89 -1.09 -0.92 2.41
CA LEU A 89 -1.15 -1.14 0.97
C LEU A 89 -1.16 -2.63 0.64
N ASP A 90 -0.28 -3.42 1.27
CA ASP A 90 -0.19 -4.87 1.09
C ASP A 90 -1.52 -5.56 1.45
N ILE A 91 -2.11 -5.22 2.61
CA ILE A 91 -3.42 -5.73 3.01
C ILE A 91 -4.52 -5.36 2.00
N CYS A 92 -4.53 -4.11 1.51
CA CYS A 92 -5.50 -3.69 0.50
C CYS A 92 -5.32 -4.44 -0.82
N VAL A 93 -4.10 -4.67 -1.29
CA VAL A 93 -3.83 -5.43 -2.52
C VAL A 93 -4.32 -6.87 -2.38
N LYS A 94 -4.13 -7.50 -1.22
CA LYS A 94 -4.54 -8.89 -0.96
C LYS A 94 -6.05 -9.06 -0.74
N ASN A 95 -6.74 -8.03 -0.24
CA ASN A 95 -8.15 -8.12 0.17
C ASN A 95 -9.11 -7.30 -0.68
N CYS A 96 -8.63 -6.30 -1.44
CA CYS A 96 -9.44 -5.55 -2.38
C CYS A 96 -9.25 -6.12 -3.78
N GLY A 97 -10.35 -6.28 -4.52
CA GLY A 97 -10.31 -6.89 -5.85
C GLY A 97 -9.77 -5.97 -6.94
N TYR A 98 -10.03 -6.37 -8.17
CA TYR A 98 -9.58 -5.69 -9.39
C TYR A 98 -9.76 -4.15 -9.40
N PRO A 99 -10.86 -3.56 -8.89
CA PRO A 99 -10.98 -2.11 -8.88
C PRO A 99 -9.85 -1.38 -8.14
N PHE A 100 -9.28 -2.00 -7.09
CA PHE A 100 -8.13 -1.46 -6.37
C PHE A 100 -6.83 -1.75 -7.12
N HIS A 101 -6.68 -2.96 -7.67
CA HIS A 101 -5.52 -3.31 -8.50
C HIS A 101 -5.37 -2.36 -9.69
N LEU A 102 -6.47 -1.96 -10.31
CA LEU A 102 -6.46 -0.97 -11.39
C LEU A 102 -5.91 0.38 -10.94
N GLN A 103 -6.17 0.81 -9.71
CA GLN A 103 -5.64 2.09 -9.19
C GLN A 103 -4.13 2.03 -8.94
N ILE A 104 -3.64 0.95 -8.35
CA ILE A 104 -2.19 0.79 -8.13
C ILE A 104 -1.43 0.53 -9.43
N GLY A 105 -2.11 -0.01 -10.47
CA GLY A 105 -1.57 -0.21 -11.81
C GLY A 105 -1.49 1.08 -12.64
N THR A 106 -1.94 2.23 -12.15
CA THR A 106 -1.85 3.48 -12.90
C THR A 106 -0.43 4.06 -12.87
N LYS A 107 -0.07 4.74 -13.97
CA LYS A 107 1.23 5.41 -14.09
C LYS A 107 1.44 6.47 -13.01
N GLU A 108 0.39 7.20 -12.68
CA GLU A 108 0.38 8.24 -11.65
C GLU A 108 0.70 7.64 -10.27
N PHE A 109 0.02 6.56 -9.88
CA PHE A 109 0.27 5.90 -8.61
C PHE A 109 1.70 5.37 -8.52
N LEU A 110 2.17 4.66 -9.56
CA LEU A 110 3.51 4.08 -9.59
C LEU A 110 4.60 5.14 -9.55
N ASN A 111 4.44 6.27 -10.23
CA ASN A 111 5.37 7.39 -10.16
C ASN A 111 5.42 8.00 -8.75
N GLU A 112 4.26 8.16 -8.10
CA GLU A 112 4.21 8.64 -6.71
C GLU A 112 4.83 7.62 -5.74
N LEU A 113 4.64 6.32 -5.95
CA LEU A 113 5.21 5.26 -5.13
C LEU A 113 6.74 5.30 -5.11
N VAL A 114 7.36 5.55 -6.26
CA VAL A 114 8.82 5.61 -6.40
C VAL A 114 9.37 7.05 -6.37
N ARG A 115 8.56 8.05 -6.06
CA ARG A 115 8.93 9.47 -6.11
C ARG A 115 10.18 9.81 -5.32
N ARG A 116 10.43 9.10 -4.21
CA ARG A 116 11.59 9.31 -3.32
C ARG A 116 12.79 8.44 -3.66
N PHE A 117 12.75 7.73 -4.78
CA PHE A 117 13.88 6.94 -5.23
C PHE A 117 14.92 7.87 -5.87
N PRO A 118 16.20 7.77 -5.49
CA PRO A 118 17.27 8.49 -6.15
C PRO A 118 17.41 8.00 -7.60
N GLU A 119 17.99 8.82 -8.45
CA GLU A 119 18.23 8.49 -9.86
C GLU A 119 19.13 7.26 -10.02
N ARG A 120 20.13 7.12 -9.13
CA ARG A 120 21.00 5.95 -9.05
C ARG A 120 20.71 5.19 -7.76
N PRO A 121 20.63 3.85 -7.82
CA PRO A 121 20.38 3.06 -6.63
C PRO A 121 21.49 3.26 -5.58
N PRO A 122 21.16 3.44 -4.32
CA PRO A 122 22.14 3.49 -3.24
C PRO A 122 22.73 2.09 -3.01
N MET A 123 23.95 2.02 -2.51
CA MET A 123 24.59 0.73 -2.16
C MET A 123 23.75 -0.12 -1.20
N ARG A 124 23.00 0.54 -0.32
CA ARG A 124 22.04 -0.11 0.58
C ARG A 124 20.71 0.64 0.50
N PRO A 125 19.65 0.02 0.00
CA PRO A 125 18.33 0.64 -0.01
C PRO A 125 17.82 0.83 1.42
N THR A 126 17.06 1.90 1.65
CA THR A 126 16.36 2.10 2.91
C THR A 126 15.28 1.01 3.07
N ARG A 127 14.82 0.76 4.32
CA ARG A 127 13.73 -0.20 4.58
C ARG A 127 12.49 0.10 3.76
N VAL A 128 12.15 1.38 3.59
CA VAL A 128 11.01 1.82 2.76
C VAL A 128 11.23 1.47 1.29
N GLN A 129 12.42 1.77 0.74
CA GLN A 129 12.75 1.43 -0.65
C GLN A 129 12.74 -0.09 -0.88
N ALA A 130 13.34 -0.86 0.04
CA ALA A 130 13.34 -2.32 -0.07
C ALA A 130 11.91 -2.88 -0.09
N LYS A 131 11.02 -2.36 0.79
CA LYS A 131 9.63 -2.81 0.85
C LYS A 131 8.82 -2.40 -0.39
N ILE A 132 9.11 -1.26 -1.00
CA ILE A 132 8.49 -0.86 -2.28
C ILE A 132 8.97 -1.78 -3.43
N LEU A 133 10.26 -2.10 -3.49
CA LEU A 133 10.79 -3.02 -4.50
C LEU A 133 10.17 -4.42 -4.35
N GLU A 134 10.06 -4.91 -3.10
CA GLU A 134 9.39 -6.18 -2.79
C GLU A 134 7.94 -6.19 -3.29
N ALA A 135 7.17 -5.13 -3.02
CA ALA A 135 5.78 -5.01 -3.47
C ALA A 135 5.67 -5.01 -5.01
N ILE A 136 6.52 -4.27 -5.71
CA ILE A 136 6.49 -4.22 -7.19
C ILE A 136 6.84 -5.61 -7.77
N GLU A 137 7.83 -6.32 -7.21
CA GLU A 137 8.19 -7.68 -7.65
C GLU A 137 7.06 -8.67 -7.38
N GLU A 138 6.45 -8.61 -6.19
CA GLU A 138 5.29 -9.43 -5.83
C GLU A 138 4.13 -9.21 -6.81
N TRP A 139 3.78 -7.96 -7.10
CA TRP A 139 2.69 -7.64 -8.04
C TRP A 139 3.02 -8.11 -9.46
N ARG A 140 4.27 -7.97 -9.91
CA ARG A 140 4.72 -8.47 -11.22
C ARG A 140 4.55 -9.98 -11.34
N GLY A 141 4.96 -10.73 -10.30
CA GLY A 141 4.92 -12.20 -10.29
C GLY A 141 3.54 -12.78 -9.97
N THR A 142 2.60 -11.95 -9.50
CA THR A 142 1.27 -12.41 -9.09
C THR A 142 0.16 -11.79 -9.95
N ILE A 143 -0.36 -10.63 -9.58
CA ILE A 143 -1.53 -10.03 -10.24
C ILE A 143 -1.30 -9.70 -11.71
N CYS A 144 -0.06 -9.41 -12.12
CA CYS A 144 0.26 -9.18 -13.54
C CYS A 144 0.32 -10.46 -14.38
N GLU A 145 0.48 -11.65 -13.77
CA GLU A 145 0.54 -12.93 -14.47
C GLU A 145 -0.80 -13.65 -14.45
N THR A 146 -1.46 -13.67 -13.30
CA THR A 146 -2.63 -14.53 -13.07
C THR A 146 -3.96 -13.78 -13.20
N SER A 147 -3.95 -12.44 -13.11
CA SER A 147 -5.17 -11.67 -13.25
C SER A 147 -5.78 -11.84 -14.64
N ARG A 148 -7.11 -12.01 -14.66
CA ARG A 148 -7.91 -11.99 -15.88
C ARG A 148 -7.75 -10.67 -16.66
N TYR A 149 -7.32 -9.60 -15.98
CA TYR A 149 -7.15 -8.25 -16.48
C TYR A 149 -5.68 -7.80 -16.51
N LYS A 150 -4.77 -8.74 -16.70
CA LYS A 150 -3.31 -8.51 -16.70
C LYS A 150 -2.84 -7.44 -17.69
N GLU A 151 -3.59 -7.22 -18.76
CA GLU A 151 -3.26 -6.19 -19.76
C GLU A 151 -3.39 -4.77 -19.19
N ASP A 152 -4.37 -4.55 -18.30
CA ASP A 152 -4.58 -3.25 -17.65
C ASP A 152 -3.49 -2.92 -16.60
N LEU A 153 -2.70 -3.91 -16.20
CA LEU A 153 -1.62 -3.80 -15.22
C LEU A 153 -0.23 -3.66 -15.86
N GLY A 154 -0.17 -3.36 -17.16
CA GLY A 154 1.07 -3.24 -17.92
C GLY A 154 2.09 -2.26 -17.33
N PHE A 155 1.64 -1.14 -16.74
CA PHE A 155 2.55 -0.15 -16.15
C PHE A 155 3.32 -0.68 -14.94
N ILE A 156 2.83 -1.71 -14.22
CA ILE A 156 3.60 -2.35 -13.15
C ILE A 156 4.83 -3.06 -13.76
N ARG A 157 4.65 -3.79 -14.86
CA ARG A 157 5.75 -4.44 -15.58
C ARG A 157 6.75 -3.41 -16.16
N ASP A 158 6.24 -2.29 -16.66
CA ASP A 158 7.08 -1.21 -17.18
C ASP A 158 7.86 -0.53 -16.06
N MET A 159 7.25 -0.29 -14.91
CA MET A 159 7.94 0.27 -13.75
C MET A 159 9.04 -0.67 -13.23
N HIS A 160 8.75 -1.97 -13.14
CA HIS A 160 9.76 -2.98 -12.79
C HIS A 160 10.94 -2.94 -13.77
N ARG A 161 10.68 -2.93 -15.08
CA ARG A 161 11.71 -2.86 -16.12
C ARG A 161 12.54 -1.58 -16.01
N LEU A 162 11.89 -0.43 -15.77
CA LEU A 162 12.54 0.85 -15.59
C LEU A 162 13.49 0.86 -14.40
N LEU A 163 13.05 0.35 -13.24
CA LEU A 163 13.87 0.26 -12.04
C LEU A 163 15.03 -0.72 -12.22
N SER A 164 14.82 -1.87 -12.87
CA SER A 164 15.87 -2.81 -13.23
C SER A 164 16.92 -2.17 -14.13
N TYR A 165 16.50 -1.40 -15.14
CA TYR A 165 17.39 -0.67 -16.03
C TYR A 165 18.22 0.38 -15.29
N LYS A 166 17.65 1.03 -14.27
CA LYS A 166 18.36 1.97 -13.38
C LYS A 166 19.33 1.27 -12.42
N GLY A 167 19.35 -0.05 -12.38
CA GLY A 167 20.23 -0.85 -11.54
C GLY A 167 19.70 -1.19 -10.15
N TYR A 168 18.40 -1.01 -9.90
CA TYR A 168 17.78 -1.48 -8.66
C TYR A 168 17.69 -3.00 -8.65
N VAL A 169 18.05 -3.62 -7.52
CA VAL A 169 17.96 -5.06 -7.31
C VAL A 169 16.66 -5.37 -6.61
N PHE A 170 15.87 -6.26 -7.21
CA PHE A 170 14.62 -6.74 -6.62
C PHE A 170 14.88 -7.94 -5.70
N PRO A 171 14.26 -7.99 -4.52
CA PRO A 171 14.36 -9.16 -3.66
C PRO A 171 13.59 -10.35 -4.26
N GLU A 172 14.04 -11.56 -3.94
CA GLU A 172 13.30 -12.76 -4.29
C GLU A 172 12.00 -12.84 -3.46
N VAL A 173 10.86 -12.91 -4.15
CA VAL A 173 9.55 -13.08 -3.50
C VAL A 173 9.37 -14.55 -3.12
N ARG A 174 9.00 -14.81 -1.88
CA ARG A 174 8.70 -16.17 -1.42
C ARG A 174 7.45 -16.71 -2.14
N ARG A 175 7.51 -17.96 -2.57
CA ARG A 175 6.39 -18.62 -3.27
C ARG A 175 5.11 -18.69 -2.42
N GLU A 176 5.24 -18.67 -1.11
CA GLU A 176 4.13 -18.67 -0.15
C GLU A 176 3.32 -17.38 -0.22
N ASP A 177 3.98 -16.24 -0.34
CA ASP A 177 3.34 -14.93 -0.48
C ASP A 177 2.64 -14.80 -1.84
N ALA A 178 3.21 -15.39 -2.88
CA ALA A 178 2.62 -15.44 -4.21
C ALA A 178 1.32 -16.28 -4.25
N ALA A 179 1.21 -17.33 -3.45
CA ALA A 179 0.02 -18.19 -3.38
C ALA A 179 -1.21 -17.47 -2.82
N VAL A 180 -1.02 -16.45 -1.96
CA VAL A 180 -2.11 -15.64 -1.38
C VAL A 180 -2.77 -14.74 -2.42
N LEU A 181 -1.98 -14.23 -3.38
CA LEU A 181 -2.48 -13.34 -4.46
C LEU A 181 -2.98 -14.10 -5.69
N ASN A 182 -2.72 -15.42 -5.75
CA ASN A 182 -3.11 -16.31 -6.85
C ASN A 182 -4.04 -17.42 -6.37
N PRO A 183 -5.18 -17.13 -5.78
CA PRO A 183 -6.15 -18.19 -5.52
C PRO A 183 -6.69 -18.66 -6.86
N SER A 184 -6.33 -19.87 -7.26
CA SER A 184 -6.70 -20.49 -8.54
C SER A 184 -8.21 -20.61 -8.77
N ASP A 185 -9.06 -20.34 -7.75
CA ASP A 185 -10.51 -20.56 -7.84
C ASP A 185 -11.38 -19.70 -6.90
N VAL A 186 -10.95 -18.53 -6.45
CA VAL A 186 -11.83 -17.73 -5.61
C VAL A 186 -12.69 -16.82 -6.47
N SER A 187 -13.91 -17.26 -6.69
CA SER A 187 -14.99 -16.40 -7.20
C SER A 187 -15.18 -15.21 -6.25
N TRP A 188 -14.85 -14.03 -6.72
CA TRP A 188 -14.98 -12.74 -6.01
C TRP A 188 -16.43 -12.39 -5.62
N LYS A 189 -17.34 -13.36 -5.65
CA LYS A 189 -18.79 -13.17 -5.44
C LYS A 189 -19.31 -13.64 -4.09
N SER A 190 -18.50 -14.26 -3.20
CA SER A 190 -19.01 -14.73 -1.92
C SER A 190 -18.28 -14.11 -0.71
N PRO A 191 -19.02 -13.67 0.32
CA PRO A 191 -18.47 -13.15 1.58
C PRO A 191 -17.64 -14.18 2.37
N GLU A 192 -17.77 -15.46 2.04
CA GLU A 192 -17.10 -16.57 2.74
C GLU A 192 -15.59 -16.66 2.45
N SER A 193 -15.12 -16.05 1.37
CA SER A 193 -13.71 -16.05 0.99
C SER A 193 -12.81 -15.29 1.97
N CYS A 194 -13.34 -14.22 2.60
CA CYS A 194 -12.59 -13.44 3.59
C CYS A 194 -12.31 -14.22 4.88
N VAL A 195 -13.21 -15.13 5.27
CA VAL A 195 -13.08 -15.91 6.49
C VAL A 195 -11.97 -16.96 6.39
N SER A 196 -11.76 -17.52 5.19
CA SER A 196 -10.72 -18.52 4.95
C SER A 196 -9.31 -17.94 5.07
N ILE A 197 -9.09 -16.72 4.55
CA ILE A 197 -7.81 -16.01 4.65
C ILE A 197 -7.50 -15.61 6.10
N LEU A 198 -8.52 -15.17 6.84
CA LEU A 198 -8.40 -14.86 8.27
C LEU A 198 -7.98 -16.07 9.14
N ASN A 199 -8.45 -17.28 8.79
CA ASN A 199 -8.09 -18.50 9.50
C ASN A 199 -6.66 -18.97 9.18
N MET A 200 -6.14 -18.63 8.02
CA MET A 200 -4.77 -18.96 7.60
C MET A 200 -3.74 -18.06 8.31
N LEU A 201 -4.05 -16.77 8.46
CA LEU A 201 -3.19 -15.80 9.15
C LEU A 201 -3.17 -15.94 10.68
N ARG A 202 -4.15 -16.63 11.28
CA ARG A 202 -4.20 -16.92 12.72
C ARG A 202 -3.36 -18.14 13.16
N ARG A 203 -2.78 -18.87 12.21
CA ARG A 203 -1.98 -20.10 12.49
C ARG A 203 -0.47 -19.89 12.40
N THR A 204 -0.02 -18.68 12.07
CA THR A 204 1.39 -18.23 12.16
C THR A 204 1.58 -17.25 13.30
#